data_c5a7431747aa619eaec51046d399f0ca
#
_entry.id   c5a7431747aa619eaec51046d399f0ca
#
_cell.length_a   1.000
_cell.length_b   1.000
_cell.length_c   1.000
_cell.angle_alpha   90.00
_cell.angle_beta   90.00
_cell.angle_gamma   90.00
#
_symmetry.space_group_name_H-M   'P 1'
#
loop_
_entity.id
_entity.type
_entity.pdbx_description
1 polymer ?
#
loop_
_entity_poly.entity_id
_entity_poly.type
_entity_poly.pdbx_seq_one_letter_code
_entity_poly.pdbx_strand_id
1 'polypeptide(L)'
;MEILMHEMSNGQETSTVDTKIYTINKQSTKKIENTQIKDEERLMKTDLMDTIDIVFENITYTVSLGCRKGQKEILHGINGRLPAKHLIALMGPSGAGKSTLLNILSGFRTTGVDGNININGHAREINSFRKCSAYITQDDRLEALLTVNENMTVAADLKLPTSTPRYEKEAIIEEILTILGLREHMNTQTGRLSGGQKKRLSIALELVNNPTVMFLDEPTTGLDSLSCTQVINLLKLLARQGRTIICTIHQPSATIFQLFDLVYILSKGECLFHGSTDHLVSYLENIKLPCPVYYNPADYVIELACGEYGEDKISLLVSAAENGKNLQWFKNSNTLLESNGLKTLHSHKNLNINNRNSLQATPVIHQIKILMKRGFLMCKRDTTLTHLRILANIAVGLMLGLVFLESGTDGARVLSNYNLLFSILIHHMMTTMMLTVVTFPMQMNILLKEHFNRWYSLKAFYTALSLVDLPLSIFCCLIFTLLVYFITSQPLEMSRFLMFFSISLLVVLISQGFGLMIGAICNVIPIFVKF
;
A
#
# COMPACT_ATOMS: atom_id res chain seq x y z
N MET A 1 4.61 -51.60 -56.49
CA MET A 1 5.79 -50.74 -56.70
C MET A 1 5.43 -49.28 -56.95
N GLU A 2 4.13 -48.99 -57.21
CA GLU A 2 3.65 -47.61 -57.40
C GLU A 2 3.17 -46.91 -56.13
N ILE A 3 2.99 -47.62 -55.03
CA ILE A 3 2.55 -47.01 -53.77
C ILE A 3 3.76 -46.46 -52.94
N LEU A 4 4.98 -46.91 -53.28
CA LEU A 4 6.20 -46.47 -52.57
C LEU A 4 6.85 -45.20 -53.14
N MET A 5 6.39 -44.72 -54.32
CA MET A 5 6.91 -43.50 -54.95
C MET A 5 6.12 -42.25 -54.60
N HIS A 6 4.93 -42.39 -53.97
CA HIS A 6 4.10 -41.23 -53.60
C HIS A 6 4.40 -40.69 -52.19
N GLU A 7 5.07 -41.47 -51.34
CA GLU A 7 5.45 -41.02 -49.99
C GLU A 7 6.80 -40.28 -49.93
N MET A 8 7.63 -40.39 -51.00
CA MET A 8 8.93 -39.66 -51.01
C MET A 8 8.83 -38.23 -51.55
N SER A 9 7.71 -37.81 -52.12
CA SER A 9 7.51 -36.41 -52.60
C SER A 9 6.98 -35.47 -51.55
N ASN A 10 6.31 -36.00 -50.51
CA ASN A 10 5.75 -35.18 -49.41
C ASN A 10 6.74 -34.89 -48.27
N GLY A 11 7.88 -35.52 -48.25
CA GLY A 11 8.89 -35.32 -47.19
C GLY A 11 9.78 -34.07 -47.35
N GLN A 12 9.80 -33.47 -48.54
CA GLN A 12 10.59 -32.29 -48.83
C GLN A 12 9.82 -30.96 -48.62
N GLU A 13 8.50 -30.97 -48.71
CA GLU A 13 7.71 -29.76 -48.44
C GLU A 13 7.47 -29.49 -46.94
N THR A 14 7.42 -30.54 -46.10
CA THR A 14 7.29 -30.38 -44.64
C THR A 14 8.56 -29.82 -44.00
N SER A 15 9.73 -30.18 -44.48
CA SER A 15 11.02 -29.69 -43.95
C SER A 15 11.27 -28.19 -44.25
N THR A 16 10.73 -27.69 -45.37
CA THR A 16 10.84 -26.25 -45.74
C THR A 16 9.82 -25.36 -45.03
N VAL A 17 8.67 -25.91 -44.66
CA VAL A 17 7.65 -25.18 -43.86
C VAL A 17 8.09 -25.08 -42.41
N ASP A 18 8.60 -26.16 -41.80
CA ASP A 18 9.12 -26.16 -40.44
C ASP A 18 10.32 -25.25 -40.27
N THR A 19 11.25 -25.23 -41.27
CA THR A 19 12.41 -24.32 -41.25
C THR A 19 11.98 -22.84 -41.39
N LYS A 20 10.95 -22.55 -42.17
CA LYS A 20 10.38 -21.19 -42.28
C LYS A 20 9.65 -20.74 -41.01
N ILE A 21 8.88 -21.64 -40.40
CA ILE A 21 8.20 -21.36 -39.10
C ILE A 21 9.22 -21.14 -37.98
N TYR A 22 10.30 -21.97 -37.96
CA TYR A 22 11.38 -21.82 -36.96
C TYR A 22 12.18 -20.52 -37.16
N THR A 23 12.37 -20.07 -38.41
CA THR A 23 13.05 -18.81 -38.74
C THR A 23 12.17 -17.59 -38.46
N ILE A 24 10.87 -17.67 -38.68
CA ILE A 24 9.90 -16.61 -38.37
C ILE A 24 9.76 -16.46 -36.83
N ASN A 25 9.69 -17.56 -36.09
CA ASN A 25 9.67 -17.53 -34.63
C ASN A 25 10.97 -16.98 -34.04
N LYS A 26 12.13 -17.33 -34.63
CA LYS A 26 13.43 -16.82 -34.19
C LYS A 26 13.65 -15.33 -34.54
N GLN A 27 13.02 -14.83 -35.60
CA GLN A 27 13.00 -13.40 -35.93
C GLN A 27 12.01 -12.62 -35.08
N SER A 28 10.88 -13.23 -34.71
CA SER A 28 9.90 -12.63 -33.81
C SER A 28 10.42 -12.53 -32.38
N THR A 29 11.09 -13.58 -31.87
CA THR A 29 11.76 -13.54 -30.55
C THR A 29 12.91 -12.54 -30.51
N LYS A 30 13.77 -12.48 -31.53
CA LYS A 30 14.82 -11.44 -31.64
C LYS A 30 14.27 -10.03 -31.76
N LYS A 31 13.11 -9.84 -32.40
CA LYS A 31 12.46 -8.53 -32.51
C LYS A 31 11.86 -8.11 -31.18
N ILE A 32 11.31 -9.04 -30.41
CA ILE A 32 10.80 -8.82 -29.05
C ILE A 32 11.95 -8.52 -28.08
N GLU A 33 13.04 -9.31 -28.11
CA GLU A 33 14.25 -9.06 -27.33
C GLU A 33 14.89 -7.72 -27.67
N ASN A 34 15.02 -7.35 -28.96
CA ASN A 34 15.57 -6.07 -29.38
C ASN A 34 14.66 -4.89 -29.05
N THR A 35 13.35 -5.08 -28.96
CA THR A 35 12.42 -4.05 -28.50
C THR A 35 12.53 -3.87 -26.98
N GLN A 36 12.62 -4.97 -26.23
CA GLN A 36 12.86 -4.93 -24.79
C GLN A 36 14.22 -4.29 -24.44
N ILE A 37 15.30 -4.60 -25.17
CA ILE A 37 16.62 -3.99 -24.97
C ILE A 37 16.61 -2.49 -25.31
N LYS A 38 15.88 -2.05 -26.34
CA LYS A 38 15.74 -0.63 -26.67
C LYS A 38 14.87 0.14 -25.68
N ASP A 39 13.88 -0.50 -25.12
CA ASP A 39 13.05 0.07 -24.05
C ASP A 39 13.83 0.09 -22.72
N GLU A 40 14.68 -0.91 -22.45
CA GLU A 40 15.64 -0.90 -21.33
C GLU A 40 16.69 0.20 -21.48
N GLU A 41 17.22 0.46 -22.69
CA GLU A 41 18.18 1.56 -22.95
C GLU A 41 17.52 2.95 -22.88
N ARG A 42 16.25 3.09 -23.23
CA ARG A 42 15.50 4.33 -23.03
C ARG A 42 15.23 4.62 -21.55
N LEU A 43 14.95 3.58 -20.76
CA LEU A 43 14.80 3.67 -19.30
C LEU A 43 16.13 4.00 -18.58
N MET A 44 17.29 3.68 -19.18
CA MET A 44 18.61 4.04 -18.66
C MET A 44 18.98 5.52 -18.83
N LYS A 45 18.20 6.32 -19.57
CA LYS A 45 18.41 7.77 -19.73
C LYS A 45 17.70 8.64 -18.71
N THR A 46 17.11 8.04 -17.66
CA THR A 46 16.68 8.81 -16.50
C THR A 46 17.91 9.31 -15.75
N ASP A 47 17.96 10.61 -15.49
CA ASP A 47 18.98 11.31 -14.72
C ASP A 47 19.48 10.45 -13.55
N LEU A 48 20.81 10.47 -13.33
CA LEU A 48 21.48 9.78 -12.24
C LEU A 48 20.72 10.00 -10.93
N MET A 49 19.87 9.05 -10.55
CA MET A 49 19.20 9.08 -9.27
C MET A 49 20.26 9.04 -8.18
N ASP A 50 20.18 9.94 -7.22
CA ASP A 50 20.99 9.85 -6.01
C ASP A 50 20.67 8.52 -5.31
N THR A 51 21.57 7.55 -5.42
CA THR A 51 21.39 6.21 -4.85
C THR A 51 21.47 6.27 -3.34
N ILE A 52 20.67 5.50 -2.65
CA ILE A 52 20.59 5.51 -1.18
C ILE A 52 21.10 4.21 -0.60
N ASP A 53 22.14 4.32 0.24
CA ASP A 53 22.69 3.28 1.09
C ASP A 53 22.17 3.49 2.54
N ILE A 54 21.64 2.46 3.16
CA ILE A 54 21.08 2.51 4.52
C ILE A 54 21.96 1.66 5.43
N VAL A 55 22.52 2.28 6.47
CA VAL A 55 23.27 1.59 7.52
C VAL A 55 22.54 1.78 8.84
N PHE A 56 22.36 0.73 9.60
CA PHE A 56 21.75 0.80 10.92
C PHE A 56 22.61 0.07 11.95
N GLU A 57 22.72 0.66 13.14
CA GLU A 57 23.61 0.20 14.19
C GLU A 57 22.87 0.17 15.52
N ASN A 58 22.99 -0.97 16.20
CA ASN A 58 22.46 -1.21 17.54
C ASN A 58 20.97 -0.86 17.68
N ILE A 59 20.15 -1.27 16.70
CA ILE A 59 18.71 -1.00 16.72
C ILE A 59 18.05 -1.91 17.74
N THR A 60 17.47 -1.30 18.79
CA THR A 60 16.60 -1.96 19.76
C THR A 60 15.18 -1.42 19.63
N TYR A 61 14.21 -2.26 19.92
CA TYR A 61 12.82 -1.84 19.91
C TYR A 61 12.04 -2.48 21.05
N THR A 62 11.44 -1.63 21.88
CA THR A 62 10.63 -2.02 23.02
C THR A 62 9.19 -1.57 22.87
N VAL A 63 8.26 -2.47 23.23
CA VAL A 63 6.81 -2.21 23.23
C VAL A 63 6.26 -2.28 24.62
N SER A 64 5.48 -1.28 25.03
CA SER A 64 4.69 -1.34 26.26
C SER A 64 3.50 -2.29 26.07
N LEU A 65 3.39 -3.30 26.91
CA LEU A 65 2.28 -4.26 26.89
C LEU A 65 0.99 -3.72 27.55
N GLY A 66 0.94 -2.42 27.86
CA GLY A 66 -0.21 -1.73 28.48
C GLY A 66 0.01 -1.45 29.97
N CYS A 67 -0.92 -0.67 30.57
CA CYS A 67 -0.89 -0.30 31.99
C CYS A 67 -0.81 -1.55 32.89
N ARG A 68 0.34 -1.85 33.48
CA ARG A 68 0.67 -2.95 34.41
C ARG A 68 1.31 -4.21 33.84
N LYS A 69 1.56 -4.33 32.51
CA LYS A 69 2.12 -5.58 31.92
C LYS A 69 3.62 -5.49 31.57
N GLY A 70 4.30 -4.36 31.89
CA GLY A 70 5.72 -4.18 31.61
C GLY A 70 6.03 -3.82 30.15
N GLN A 71 7.31 -3.90 29.81
CA GLN A 71 7.82 -3.69 28.45
C GLN A 71 8.34 -5.01 27.89
N LYS A 72 8.16 -5.22 26.58
CA LYS A 72 8.74 -6.36 25.86
C LYS A 72 9.66 -5.82 24.77
N GLU A 73 10.91 -6.24 24.81
CA GLU A 73 11.85 -5.97 23.73
C GLU A 73 11.58 -6.94 22.57
N ILE A 74 11.56 -6.42 21.35
CA ILE A 74 11.26 -7.18 20.12
C ILE A 74 12.51 -7.28 19.23
N LEU A 75 13.36 -6.25 19.22
CA LEU A 75 14.63 -6.26 18.50
C LEU A 75 15.77 -5.99 19.49
N HIS A 76 16.83 -6.79 19.41
CA HIS A 76 17.90 -6.87 20.40
C HIS A 76 19.24 -6.37 19.80
N GLY A 77 19.39 -5.05 19.62
CA GLY A 77 20.65 -4.44 19.20
C GLY A 77 21.16 -4.89 17.84
N ILE A 78 20.26 -5.00 16.86
CA ILE A 78 20.60 -5.49 15.51
C ILE A 78 21.34 -4.44 14.69
N ASN A 79 22.21 -4.91 13.79
CA ASN A 79 23.03 -4.11 12.91
C ASN A 79 22.85 -4.56 11.46
N GLY A 80 23.17 -3.68 10.50
CA GLY A 80 23.15 -4.08 9.11
C GLY A 80 23.39 -2.94 8.13
N ARG A 81 23.68 -3.32 6.89
CA ARG A 81 23.88 -2.41 5.77
C ARG A 81 23.04 -2.87 4.57
N LEU A 82 22.23 -1.99 4.04
CA LEU A 82 21.38 -2.23 2.89
C LEU A 82 21.87 -1.35 1.74
N PRO A 83 22.78 -1.88 0.89
CA PRO A 83 23.43 -1.10 -0.15
C PRO A 83 22.44 -0.70 -1.26
N ALA A 84 22.76 0.42 -1.91
CA ALA A 84 21.99 0.94 -3.02
C ALA A 84 21.92 -0.03 -4.20
N LYS A 85 20.86 0.09 -5.02
CA LYS A 85 20.65 -0.68 -6.26
C LYS A 85 20.47 -2.19 -6.08
N HIS A 86 20.13 -2.64 -4.87
CA HIS A 86 19.92 -4.05 -4.56
C HIS A 86 18.47 -4.34 -4.19
N LEU A 87 18.04 -5.54 -4.55
CA LEU A 87 16.81 -6.15 -4.07
C LEU A 87 17.14 -7.01 -2.84
N ILE A 88 16.63 -6.61 -1.67
CA ILE A 88 16.99 -7.17 -0.37
C ILE A 88 15.80 -7.86 0.25
N ALA A 89 15.96 -9.12 0.68
CA ALA A 89 14.95 -9.87 1.40
C ALA A 89 15.19 -9.84 2.91
N LEU A 90 14.18 -9.44 3.68
CA LEU A 90 14.12 -9.65 5.14
C LEU A 90 13.35 -10.96 5.41
N MET A 91 14.03 -11.97 5.91
CA MET A 91 13.50 -13.33 6.12
C MET A 91 13.53 -13.74 7.58
N GLY A 92 12.83 -14.83 7.90
CA GLY A 92 12.78 -15.43 9.24
C GLY A 92 11.38 -15.91 9.60
N PRO A 93 11.22 -16.62 10.73
CA PRO A 93 9.94 -17.15 11.17
C PRO A 93 8.92 -16.05 11.51
N SER A 94 7.66 -16.46 11.68
CA SER A 94 6.61 -15.55 12.16
C SER A 94 6.96 -15.02 13.55
N GLY A 95 6.81 -13.72 13.77
CA GLY A 95 7.17 -13.09 15.05
C GLY A 95 8.66 -12.79 15.25
N ALA A 96 9.56 -13.09 14.30
CA ALA A 96 10.99 -12.80 14.39
C ALA A 96 11.36 -11.29 14.42
N GLY A 97 10.41 -10.39 14.09
CA GLY A 97 10.65 -8.95 14.05
C GLY A 97 10.79 -8.34 12.65
N LYS A 98 10.56 -9.08 11.56
CA LYS A 98 10.73 -8.62 10.17
C LYS A 98 9.97 -7.33 9.84
N SER A 99 8.64 -7.35 9.97
CA SER A 99 7.80 -6.17 9.69
C SER A 99 8.07 -5.05 10.69
N THR A 100 8.51 -5.38 11.92
CA THR A 100 8.95 -4.38 12.90
C THR A 100 10.20 -3.66 12.41
N LEU A 101 11.22 -4.38 11.97
CA LEU A 101 12.43 -3.79 11.40
C LEU A 101 12.12 -2.97 10.16
N LEU A 102 11.30 -3.50 9.23
CA LEU A 102 10.87 -2.78 8.03
C LEU A 102 10.19 -1.45 8.38
N ASN A 103 9.30 -1.44 9.39
CA ASN A 103 8.60 -0.25 9.87
C ASN A 103 9.55 0.77 10.50
N ILE A 104 10.58 0.33 11.19
CA ILE A 104 11.59 1.22 11.79
C ILE A 104 12.47 1.82 10.70
N LEU A 105 12.95 1.02 9.75
CA LEU A 105 13.79 1.48 8.65
C LEU A 105 13.05 2.45 7.74
N SER A 106 11.76 2.22 7.47
CA SER A 106 10.93 3.14 6.67
C SER A 106 10.55 4.44 7.40
N GLY A 107 10.73 4.50 8.72
CA GLY A 107 10.27 5.62 9.56
C GLY A 107 8.76 5.60 9.82
N PHE A 108 8.09 4.46 9.58
CA PHE A 108 6.69 4.25 9.97
C PHE A 108 6.54 4.17 11.49
N ARG A 109 7.54 3.60 12.15
CA ARG A 109 7.62 3.47 13.60
C ARG A 109 8.87 4.16 14.12
N THR A 110 8.69 5.13 15.02
CA THR A 110 9.77 5.96 15.56
C THR A 110 9.81 5.96 17.09
N THR A 111 8.69 5.62 17.74
CA THR A 111 8.58 5.59 19.21
C THR A 111 9.01 4.24 19.76
N GLY A 112 9.81 4.24 20.85
CA GLY A 112 10.34 3.03 21.47
C GLY A 112 11.49 2.38 20.69
N VAL A 113 12.13 3.14 19.79
CA VAL A 113 13.28 2.72 18.99
C VAL A 113 14.51 3.45 19.50
N ASP A 114 15.57 2.70 19.82
CA ASP A 114 16.89 3.22 20.12
C ASP A 114 17.90 2.71 19.09
N GLY A 115 19.08 3.36 18.99
CA GLY A 115 20.12 3.07 18.01
C GLY A 115 20.18 4.10 16.88
N ASN A 116 21.10 3.89 15.94
CA ASN A 116 21.41 4.84 14.88
C ASN A 116 21.02 4.29 13.49
N ILE A 117 20.41 5.14 12.67
CA ILE A 117 20.17 4.85 11.26
C ILE A 117 20.79 5.94 10.42
N ASN A 118 21.72 5.56 9.55
CA ASN A 118 22.46 6.46 8.67
C ASN A 118 22.07 6.23 7.22
N ILE A 119 21.94 7.31 6.47
CA ILE A 119 21.63 7.34 5.04
C ILE A 119 22.83 7.99 4.34
N ASN A 120 23.50 7.23 3.46
CA ASN A 120 24.70 7.70 2.77
C ASN A 120 25.76 8.29 3.75
N GLY A 121 25.94 7.68 4.93
CA GLY A 121 26.88 8.09 5.96
C GLY A 121 26.42 9.23 6.87
N HIS A 122 25.24 9.81 6.66
CA HIS A 122 24.67 10.85 7.52
C HIS A 122 23.48 10.34 8.33
N ALA A 123 23.30 10.85 9.54
CA ALA A 123 22.14 10.49 10.37
C ALA A 123 20.82 10.76 9.64
N ARG A 124 19.90 9.80 9.70
CA ARG A 124 18.62 9.87 8.99
C ARG A 124 17.74 11.01 9.51
N GLU A 125 17.48 11.99 8.67
CA GLU A 125 16.40 12.95 8.89
C GLU A 125 15.07 12.37 8.35
N ILE A 126 14.13 12.07 9.24
CA ILE A 126 12.87 11.36 8.90
C ILE A 126 12.07 12.08 7.82
N ASN A 127 11.95 13.42 7.89
CA ASN A 127 11.13 14.18 6.96
C ASN A 127 11.72 14.18 5.54
N SER A 128 13.03 14.32 5.40
CA SER A 128 13.74 14.27 4.12
C SER A 128 13.75 12.84 3.57
N PHE A 129 14.00 11.84 4.41
CA PHE A 129 14.01 10.44 4.01
C PHE A 129 12.63 9.98 3.50
N ARG A 130 11.55 10.39 4.17
CA ARG A 130 10.19 10.09 3.71
C ARG A 130 9.82 10.77 2.39
N LYS A 131 10.55 11.79 1.93
CA LYS A 131 10.32 12.39 0.59
C LYS A 131 10.84 11.51 -0.54
N CYS A 132 11.84 10.70 -0.31
CA CYS A 132 12.47 9.82 -1.30
C CYS A 132 12.13 8.33 -1.09
N SER A 133 11.35 7.98 -0.08
CA SER A 133 10.95 6.61 0.22
C SER A 133 9.45 6.36 0.02
N ALA A 134 9.09 5.13 -0.33
CA ALA A 134 7.71 4.65 -0.41
C ALA A 134 7.54 3.37 0.41
N TYR A 135 6.36 3.21 1.02
CA TYR A 135 6.01 2.02 1.78
C TYR A 135 4.76 1.34 1.18
N ILE A 136 4.89 0.07 0.84
CA ILE A 136 3.82 -0.75 0.28
C ILE A 136 3.44 -1.79 1.31
N THR A 137 2.21 -1.70 1.80
CA THR A 137 1.64 -2.59 2.83
C THR A 137 1.36 -3.98 2.30
N GLN A 138 1.28 -4.97 3.21
CA GLN A 138 0.90 -6.35 2.91
C GLN A 138 -0.46 -6.42 2.20
N ASP A 139 -1.48 -5.77 2.76
CA ASP A 139 -2.79 -5.67 2.14
C ASP A 139 -2.79 -4.67 0.99
N ASP A 140 -3.39 -5.03 -0.15
CA ASP A 140 -3.59 -4.12 -1.28
C ASP A 140 -4.79 -3.20 -1.02
N ARG A 141 -4.57 -2.15 -0.23
CA ARG A 141 -5.57 -1.16 0.12
C ARG A 141 -5.77 -0.20 -1.03
N LEU A 142 -6.70 -0.53 -1.91
CA LEU A 142 -7.00 0.18 -3.16
C LEU A 142 -8.48 0.55 -3.22
N GLU A 143 -8.81 1.66 -3.90
CA GLU A 143 -10.19 2.07 -4.14
C GLU A 143 -10.84 1.16 -5.19
N ALA A 144 -11.66 0.21 -4.72
CA ALA A 144 -12.22 -0.86 -5.56
C ALA A 144 -13.14 -0.37 -6.68
N LEU A 145 -13.85 0.74 -6.47
CA LEU A 145 -14.81 1.31 -7.41
C LEU A 145 -14.17 2.14 -8.53
N LEU A 146 -12.90 2.51 -8.39
CA LEU A 146 -12.17 3.25 -9.41
C LEU A 146 -11.52 2.30 -10.42
N THR A 147 -11.35 2.76 -11.66
CA THR A 147 -10.53 2.06 -12.66
C THR A 147 -9.04 2.22 -12.34
N VAL A 148 -8.20 1.39 -12.95
CA VAL A 148 -6.74 1.50 -12.84
C VAL A 148 -6.27 2.89 -13.23
N ASN A 149 -6.72 3.40 -14.37
CA ASN A 149 -6.34 4.73 -14.86
C ASN A 149 -6.81 5.87 -13.94
N GLU A 150 -8.01 5.76 -13.38
CA GLU A 150 -8.51 6.77 -12.43
C GLU A 150 -7.70 6.79 -11.14
N ASN A 151 -7.35 5.62 -10.59
CA ASN A 151 -6.48 5.52 -9.42
C ASN A 151 -5.11 6.14 -9.70
N MET A 152 -4.50 5.84 -10.87
CA MET A 152 -3.21 6.42 -11.29
C MET A 152 -3.30 7.94 -11.49
N THR A 153 -4.39 8.42 -12.09
CA THR A 153 -4.62 9.87 -12.29
C THR A 153 -4.73 10.60 -10.95
N VAL A 154 -5.48 10.06 -10.00
CA VAL A 154 -5.60 10.61 -8.63
C VAL A 154 -4.23 10.63 -7.94
N ALA A 155 -3.46 9.54 -8.05
CA ALA A 155 -2.11 9.48 -7.49
C ALA A 155 -1.18 10.52 -8.12
N ALA A 156 -1.20 10.67 -9.46
CA ALA A 156 -0.39 11.64 -10.17
C ALA A 156 -0.77 13.09 -9.80
N ASP A 157 -2.06 13.38 -9.69
CA ASP A 157 -2.54 14.71 -9.32
C ASP A 157 -2.20 15.11 -7.88
N LEU A 158 -2.09 14.14 -6.97
CA LEU A 158 -1.75 14.38 -5.55
C LEU A 158 -0.24 14.37 -5.28
N LYS A 159 0.53 13.51 -5.97
CA LYS A 159 1.96 13.26 -5.70
C LYS A 159 2.90 14.11 -6.56
N LEU A 160 2.48 14.52 -7.76
CA LEU A 160 3.28 15.38 -8.63
C LEU A 160 2.96 16.86 -8.39
N PRO A 161 3.93 17.76 -8.62
CA PRO A 161 3.72 19.20 -8.50
C PRO A 161 2.55 19.68 -9.37
N THR A 162 1.85 20.70 -8.91
CA THR A 162 0.76 21.33 -9.70
C THR A 162 1.24 22.00 -10.99
N SER A 163 2.54 22.29 -11.08
CA SER A 163 3.18 22.84 -12.28
C SER A 163 3.35 21.81 -13.40
N THR A 164 3.30 20.51 -13.09
CA THR A 164 3.43 19.45 -14.11
C THR A 164 2.19 19.44 -15.00
N PRO A 165 2.35 19.62 -16.33
CA PRO A 165 1.23 19.66 -17.24
C PRO A 165 0.55 18.28 -17.36
N ARG A 166 -0.71 18.29 -17.79
CA ARG A 166 -1.53 17.07 -17.81
C ARG A 166 -0.97 15.99 -18.76
N TYR A 167 -0.48 16.38 -19.92
CA TYR A 167 0.09 15.44 -20.91
C TYR A 167 1.32 14.69 -20.36
N GLU A 168 2.13 15.37 -19.55
CA GLU A 168 3.31 14.77 -18.92
C GLU A 168 2.90 13.77 -17.82
N LYS A 169 1.86 14.10 -17.02
CA LYS A 169 1.28 13.15 -16.05
C LYS A 169 0.73 11.92 -16.73
N GLU A 170 0.00 12.08 -17.85
CA GLU A 170 -0.55 10.98 -18.65
C GLU A 170 0.57 10.11 -19.24
N ALA A 171 1.67 10.72 -19.72
CA ALA A 171 2.84 9.99 -20.22
C ALA A 171 3.51 9.15 -19.12
N ILE A 172 3.70 9.71 -17.92
CA ILE A 172 4.25 8.99 -16.76
C ILE A 172 3.33 7.81 -16.38
N ILE A 173 2.02 8.00 -16.37
CA ILE A 173 1.05 6.95 -16.05
C ILE A 173 1.14 5.82 -17.09
N GLU A 174 1.17 6.15 -18.37
CA GLU A 174 1.23 5.17 -19.45
C GLU A 174 2.54 4.37 -19.40
N GLU A 175 3.67 5.04 -19.16
CA GLU A 175 4.97 4.40 -18.98
C GLU A 175 4.96 3.40 -17.82
N ILE A 176 4.51 3.83 -16.62
CA ILE A 176 4.44 2.98 -15.44
C ILE A 176 3.54 1.77 -15.69
N LEU A 177 2.33 1.97 -16.26
CA LEU A 177 1.40 0.89 -16.53
C LEU A 177 1.93 -0.09 -17.57
N THR A 178 2.71 0.38 -18.54
CA THR A 178 3.37 -0.47 -19.55
C THR A 178 4.44 -1.34 -18.92
N ILE A 179 5.33 -0.77 -18.10
CA ILE A 179 6.40 -1.49 -17.38
C ILE A 179 5.79 -2.58 -16.47
N LEU A 180 4.67 -2.27 -15.80
CA LEU A 180 4.01 -3.17 -14.87
C LEU A 180 3.06 -4.17 -15.53
N GLY A 181 2.92 -4.13 -16.87
CA GLY A 181 2.01 -5.00 -17.62
C GLY A 181 0.53 -4.80 -17.25
N LEU A 182 0.13 -3.55 -16.94
CA LEU A 182 -1.24 -3.18 -16.57
C LEU A 182 -1.93 -2.32 -17.64
N ARG A 183 -1.27 -2.04 -18.77
CA ARG A 183 -1.79 -1.18 -19.83
C ARG A 183 -3.13 -1.68 -20.38
N GLU A 184 -3.28 -2.98 -20.61
CA GLU A 184 -4.53 -3.56 -21.12
C GLU A 184 -5.69 -3.47 -20.12
N HIS A 185 -5.39 -3.30 -18.84
CA HIS A 185 -6.35 -3.21 -17.75
C HIS A 185 -6.68 -1.78 -17.30
N MET A 186 -6.24 -0.75 -18.04
CA MET A 186 -6.42 0.66 -17.65
C MET A 186 -7.86 1.04 -17.31
N ASN A 187 -8.82 0.49 -18.08
CA ASN A 187 -10.24 0.76 -17.92
C ASN A 187 -10.96 -0.26 -17.01
N THR A 188 -10.24 -1.25 -16.47
CA THR A 188 -10.81 -2.24 -15.55
C THR A 188 -10.94 -1.65 -14.16
N GLN A 189 -12.07 -1.87 -13.49
CA GLN A 189 -12.24 -1.51 -12.09
C GLN A 189 -11.27 -2.30 -11.20
N THR A 190 -10.65 -1.62 -10.25
CA THR A 190 -9.63 -2.19 -9.36
C THR A 190 -10.16 -3.38 -8.56
N GLY A 191 -11.45 -3.35 -8.18
CA GLY A 191 -12.07 -4.47 -7.47
C GLY A 191 -12.08 -5.78 -8.26
N ARG A 192 -12.08 -5.72 -9.61
CA ARG A 192 -12.14 -6.88 -10.52
C ARG A 192 -10.76 -7.42 -10.93
N LEU A 193 -9.67 -6.78 -10.51
CA LEU A 193 -8.32 -7.22 -10.80
C LEU A 193 -7.96 -8.49 -10.02
N SER A 194 -7.08 -9.33 -10.60
CA SER A 194 -6.47 -10.45 -9.88
C SER A 194 -5.56 -9.95 -8.74
N GLY A 195 -5.21 -10.82 -7.78
CA GLY A 195 -4.32 -10.47 -6.67
C GLY A 195 -2.98 -9.91 -7.16
N GLY A 196 -2.33 -10.58 -8.13
CA GLY A 196 -1.08 -10.11 -8.72
C GLY A 196 -1.20 -8.78 -9.46
N GLN A 197 -2.34 -8.52 -10.12
CA GLN A 197 -2.62 -7.22 -10.76
C GLN A 197 -2.83 -6.12 -9.71
N LYS A 198 -3.54 -6.40 -8.61
CA LYS A 198 -3.71 -5.46 -7.48
C LYS A 198 -2.38 -5.10 -6.85
N LYS A 199 -1.50 -6.09 -6.60
CA LYS A 199 -0.17 -5.84 -6.06
C LYS A 199 0.66 -4.99 -7.00
N ARG A 200 0.66 -5.27 -8.31
CA ARG A 200 1.36 -4.44 -9.30
C ARG A 200 0.79 -3.03 -9.36
N LEU A 201 -0.53 -2.85 -9.28
CA LEU A 201 -1.14 -1.52 -9.18
C LEU A 201 -0.74 -0.80 -7.89
N SER A 202 -0.68 -1.50 -6.75
CA SER A 202 -0.20 -0.91 -5.49
C SER A 202 1.23 -0.38 -5.60
N ILE A 203 2.10 -1.10 -6.32
CA ILE A 203 3.47 -0.66 -6.65
C ILE A 203 3.44 0.53 -7.63
N ALA A 204 2.60 0.46 -8.68
CA ALA A 204 2.44 1.53 -9.67
C ALA A 204 2.12 2.89 -9.04
N LEU A 205 1.16 2.90 -8.13
CA LEU A 205 0.72 4.12 -7.43
C LEU A 205 1.85 4.78 -6.64
N GLU A 206 2.78 3.98 -6.09
CA GLU A 206 3.91 4.52 -5.36
C GLU A 206 5.08 4.92 -6.28
N LEU A 207 5.18 4.36 -7.48
CA LEU A 207 6.21 4.74 -8.47
C LEU A 207 5.99 6.11 -9.11
N VAL A 208 4.80 6.68 -9.04
CA VAL A 208 4.45 7.97 -9.67
C VAL A 208 5.41 9.11 -9.29
N ASN A 209 5.84 9.17 -8.04
CA ASN A 209 6.81 10.18 -7.57
C ASN A 209 8.27 9.70 -7.60
N ASN A 210 8.52 8.58 -8.29
CA ASN A 210 9.85 8.02 -8.51
C ASN A 210 10.71 7.90 -7.24
N PRO A 211 10.29 7.08 -6.23
CA PRO A 211 11.02 6.93 -4.99
C PRO A 211 12.36 6.22 -5.21
N THR A 212 13.40 6.65 -4.50
CA THR A 212 14.72 6.01 -4.52
C THR A 212 14.82 4.81 -3.59
N VAL A 213 13.97 4.75 -2.55
CA VAL A 213 13.88 3.61 -1.63
C VAL A 213 12.45 3.10 -1.60
N MET A 214 12.28 1.78 -1.66
CA MET A 214 10.97 1.14 -1.56
C MET A 214 10.98 0.06 -0.49
N PHE A 215 10.04 0.13 0.43
CA PHE A 215 9.79 -0.86 1.45
C PHE A 215 8.50 -1.61 1.12
N LEU A 216 8.57 -2.94 1.04
CA LEU A 216 7.42 -3.78 0.74
C LEU A 216 7.22 -4.81 1.85
N ASP A 217 6.06 -4.79 2.48
CA ASP A 217 5.71 -5.78 3.49
C ASP A 217 4.98 -6.95 2.81
N GLU A 218 5.61 -8.12 2.80
CA GLU A 218 5.11 -9.37 2.21
C GLU A 218 4.48 -9.22 0.80
N PRO A 219 5.23 -8.77 -0.21
CA PRO A 219 4.67 -8.50 -1.53
C PRO A 219 4.18 -9.74 -2.30
N THR A 220 4.48 -10.93 -1.82
CA THR A 220 4.14 -12.22 -2.47
C THR A 220 3.01 -12.97 -1.77
N THR A 221 2.59 -12.57 -0.58
CA THR A 221 1.56 -13.25 0.20
C THR A 221 0.19 -13.19 -0.50
N GLY A 222 -0.48 -14.35 -0.61
CA GLY A 222 -1.78 -14.47 -1.26
C GLY A 222 -1.75 -14.46 -2.79
N LEU A 223 -0.56 -14.56 -3.39
CA LEU A 223 -0.38 -14.67 -4.84
C LEU A 223 -0.05 -16.10 -5.27
N ASP A 224 -0.42 -16.46 -6.48
CA ASP A 224 0.02 -17.68 -7.14
C ASP A 224 1.52 -17.61 -7.50
N SER A 225 2.18 -18.77 -7.70
CA SER A 225 3.62 -18.87 -7.94
C SER A 225 4.11 -18.05 -9.14
N LEU A 226 3.31 -18.01 -10.22
CA LEU A 226 3.65 -17.23 -11.41
C LEU A 226 3.61 -15.72 -11.12
N SER A 227 2.55 -15.25 -10.47
CA SER A 227 2.41 -13.84 -10.06
C SER A 227 3.51 -13.42 -9.08
N CYS A 228 3.88 -14.29 -8.13
CA CYS A 228 5.01 -14.04 -7.23
C CYS A 228 6.30 -13.77 -8.00
N THR A 229 6.63 -14.68 -8.93
CA THR A 229 7.83 -14.56 -9.76
C THR A 229 7.82 -13.28 -10.61
N GLN A 230 6.66 -12.93 -11.19
CA GLN A 230 6.50 -11.70 -11.97
C GLN A 230 6.73 -10.44 -11.11
N VAL A 231 6.17 -10.40 -9.90
CA VAL A 231 6.33 -9.26 -8.98
C VAL A 231 7.79 -9.13 -8.54
N ILE A 232 8.47 -10.22 -8.17
CA ILE A 232 9.87 -10.15 -7.73
C ILE A 232 10.81 -9.80 -8.89
N ASN A 233 10.61 -10.33 -10.09
CA ASN A 233 11.38 -9.92 -11.27
C ASN A 233 11.22 -8.44 -11.59
N LEU A 234 9.99 -7.91 -11.47
CA LEU A 234 9.72 -6.49 -11.60
C LEU A 234 10.49 -5.66 -10.56
N LEU A 235 10.47 -6.07 -9.30
CA LEU A 235 11.21 -5.38 -8.22
C LEU A 235 12.72 -5.44 -8.49
N LYS A 236 13.24 -6.56 -9.01
CA LYS A 236 14.63 -6.67 -9.40
C LYS A 236 15.01 -5.72 -10.54
N LEU A 237 14.14 -5.58 -11.53
CA LEU A 237 14.31 -4.59 -12.61
C LEU A 237 14.36 -3.16 -12.04
N LEU A 238 13.43 -2.82 -11.16
CA LEU A 238 13.38 -1.51 -10.50
C LEU A 238 14.63 -1.24 -9.64
N ALA A 239 15.17 -2.25 -8.96
CA ALA A 239 16.41 -2.12 -8.20
C ALA A 239 17.60 -1.82 -9.11
N ARG A 240 17.73 -2.54 -10.24
CA ARG A 240 18.78 -2.29 -11.24
C ARG A 240 18.73 -0.89 -11.84
N GLN A 241 17.56 -0.26 -11.89
CA GLN A 241 17.39 1.13 -12.32
C GLN A 241 17.89 2.17 -11.29
N GLY A 242 18.45 1.75 -10.17
CA GLY A 242 19.05 2.64 -9.17
C GLY A 242 18.35 2.71 -7.82
N ARG A 243 17.23 1.99 -7.63
CA ARG A 243 16.45 2.01 -6.39
C ARG A 243 16.99 0.99 -5.38
N THR A 244 16.85 1.30 -4.10
CA THR A 244 17.08 0.34 -3.00
C THR A 244 15.73 -0.23 -2.61
N ILE A 245 15.55 -1.56 -2.75
CA ILE A 245 14.27 -2.23 -2.53
C ILE A 245 14.42 -3.25 -1.42
N ILE A 246 13.64 -3.10 -0.36
CA ILE A 246 13.65 -3.96 0.82
C ILE A 246 12.27 -4.62 0.95
N CYS A 247 12.23 -5.96 0.93
CA CYS A 247 11.01 -6.75 1.04
C CYS A 247 11.06 -7.68 2.24
N THR A 248 10.00 -7.75 3.02
CA THR A 248 9.80 -8.91 3.92
C THR A 248 9.27 -10.07 3.09
N ILE A 249 9.83 -11.26 3.28
CA ILE A 249 9.39 -12.48 2.58
C ILE A 249 9.18 -13.59 3.60
N HIS A 250 8.08 -14.31 3.44
CA HIS A 250 7.78 -15.50 4.22
C HIS A 250 7.92 -16.73 3.31
N GLN A 251 8.85 -17.62 3.63
CA GLN A 251 9.10 -18.90 2.93
C GLN A 251 9.12 -18.80 1.38
N PRO A 252 10.15 -18.19 0.77
CA PRO A 252 10.27 -18.11 -0.67
C PRO A 252 10.62 -19.49 -1.27
N SER A 253 10.06 -19.82 -2.45
CA SER A 253 10.58 -20.96 -3.23
C SER A 253 12.04 -20.74 -3.61
N ALA A 254 12.76 -21.81 -3.93
CA ALA A 254 14.17 -21.72 -4.32
C ALA A 254 14.40 -20.77 -5.51
N THR A 255 13.48 -20.77 -6.48
CA THR A 255 13.53 -19.88 -7.64
C THR A 255 13.35 -18.40 -7.25
N ILE A 256 12.44 -18.09 -6.32
CA ILE A 256 12.22 -16.74 -5.82
C ILE A 256 13.41 -16.29 -4.96
N PHE A 257 13.95 -17.17 -4.12
CA PHE A 257 15.11 -16.86 -3.28
C PHE A 257 16.33 -16.43 -4.09
N GLN A 258 16.63 -17.10 -5.21
CA GLN A 258 17.74 -16.76 -6.11
C GLN A 258 17.57 -15.41 -6.83
N LEU A 259 16.36 -14.84 -6.88
CA LEU A 259 16.15 -13.54 -7.49
C LEU A 259 16.63 -12.38 -6.61
N PHE A 260 16.77 -12.59 -5.30
CA PHE A 260 17.28 -11.56 -4.40
C PHE A 260 18.81 -11.43 -4.52
N ASP A 261 19.30 -10.20 -4.35
CA ASP A 261 20.73 -9.92 -4.36
C ASP A 261 21.32 -10.14 -2.97
N LEU A 262 20.59 -9.71 -1.93
CA LEU A 262 20.98 -9.81 -0.53
C LEU A 262 19.83 -10.34 0.32
N VAL A 263 20.21 -11.02 1.39
CA VAL A 263 19.25 -11.51 2.37
C VAL A 263 19.70 -11.13 3.79
N TYR A 264 18.74 -10.73 4.61
CA TYR A 264 18.87 -10.45 6.03
C TYR A 264 17.92 -11.36 6.80
N ILE A 265 18.47 -12.27 7.60
CA ILE A 265 17.69 -13.32 8.28
C ILE A 265 17.60 -13.00 9.77
N LEU A 266 16.37 -12.94 10.26
CA LEU A 266 16.03 -12.63 11.65
C LEU A 266 15.45 -13.86 12.36
N SER A 267 15.82 -14.04 13.62
CA SER A 267 15.13 -14.91 14.57
C SER A 267 15.10 -14.25 15.95
N LYS A 268 13.95 -14.30 16.63
CA LYS A 268 13.75 -13.78 17.98
C LYS A 268 14.33 -12.37 18.20
N GLY A 269 14.28 -11.50 17.18
CA GLY A 269 14.79 -10.13 17.26
C GLY A 269 16.29 -9.97 17.06
N GLU A 270 17.02 -11.02 16.68
CA GLU A 270 18.45 -11.04 16.40
C GLU A 270 18.75 -11.44 14.95
N CYS A 271 19.91 -11.01 14.43
CA CYS A 271 20.34 -11.32 13.07
C CYS A 271 21.12 -12.63 13.02
N LEU A 272 20.67 -13.57 12.20
CA LEU A 272 21.31 -14.86 11.97
C LEU A 272 22.28 -14.85 10.80
N PHE A 273 21.96 -14.09 9.75
CA PHE A 273 22.77 -13.96 8.55
C PHE A 273 22.49 -12.63 7.86
N HIS A 274 23.54 -12.03 7.33
CA HIS A 274 23.44 -10.83 6.50
C HIS A 274 24.47 -10.88 5.39
N GLY A 275 24.01 -11.05 4.14
CA GLY A 275 24.92 -11.22 3.00
C GLY A 275 24.23 -11.54 1.70
N SER A 276 25.02 -11.86 0.68
CA SER A 276 24.52 -12.30 -0.63
C SER A 276 23.84 -13.67 -0.54
N THR A 277 22.76 -13.87 -1.31
CA THR A 277 22.08 -15.16 -1.41
C THR A 277 23.02 -16.29 -1.84
N ASP A 278 23.99 -16.00 -2.72
CA ASP A 278 24.98 -16.96 -3.21
C ASP A 278 25.90 -17.49 -2.09
N HIS A 279 26.14 -16.69 -1.05
CA HIS A 279 27.07 -17.04 0.04
C HIS A 279 26.41 -17.71 1.25
N LEU A 280 25.07 -17.83 1.27
CA LEU A 280 24.37 -18.42 2.40
C LEU A 280 24.81 -19.86 2.68
N VAL A 281 24.95 -20.70 1.63
CA VAL A 281 25.37 -22.11 1.78
C VAL A 281 26.77 -22.19 2.33
N SER A 282 27.72 -21.41 1.79
CA SER A 282 29.11 -21.36 2.28
C SER A 282 29.22 -20.85 3.72
N TYR A 283 28.35 -19.90 4.12
CA TYR A 283 28.25 -19.44 5.51
C TYR A 283 27.84 -20.59 6.44
N LEU A 284 26.79 -21.33 6.08
CA LEU A 284 26.29 -22.46 6.86
C LEU A 284 27.34 -23.58 6.98
N GLU A 285 28.09 -23.86 5.90
CA GLU A 285 29.21 -24.82 5.93
C GLU A 285 30.30 -24.39 6.90
N ASN A 286 30.69 -23.13 6.89
CA ASN A 286 31.73 -22.59 7.80
C ASN A 286 31.37 -22.75 9.28
N ILE A 287 30.09 -22.70 9.61
CA ILE A 287 29.60 -22.85 11.00
C ILE A 287 29.30 -24.32 11.34
N LYS A 288 29.67 -25.28 10.48
CA LYS A 288 29.41 -26.72 10.63
C LYS A 288 27.91 -27.07 10.69
N LEU A 289 27.09 -26.33 9.97
CA LEU A 289 25.65 -26.57 9.75
C LEU A 289 25.36 -26.72 8.25
N PRO A 290 25.95 -27.71 7.54
CA PRO A 290 25.81 -27.80 6.10
C PRO A 290 24.36 -28.02 5.69
N CYS A 291 23.90 -27.28 4.66
CA CYS A 291 22.58 -27.46 4.08
C CYS A 291 22.53 -28.82 3.34
N PRO A 292 21.49 -29.67 3.56
CA PRO A 292 21.35 -30.93 2.82
C PRO A 292 21.27 -30.71 1.31
N VAL A 293 21.87 -31.60 0.53
CA VAL A 293 22.13 -31.44 -0.93
C VAL A 293 20.88 -31.14 -1.77
N TYR A 294 19.70 -31.64 -1.41
CA TYR A 294 18.44 -31.42 -2.14
C TYR A 294 17.46 -30.50 -1.42
N TYR A 295 17.92 -29.79 -0.40
CA TYR A 295 17.08 -28.91 0.38
C TYR A 295 17.13 -27.47 -0.15
N ASN A 296 16.03 -26.75 -0.06
CA ASN A 296 16.03 -25.32 -0.35
C ASN A 296 16.79 -24.58 0.77
N PRO A 297 17.89 -23.88 0.49
CA PRO A 297 18.66 -23.18 1.53
C PRO A 297 17.81 -22.15 2.32
N ALA A 298 16.80 -21.56 1.69
CA ALA A 298 15.90 -20.63 2.34
C ALA A 298 15.02 -21.33 3.42
N ASP A 299 14.49 -22.53 3.10
CA ASP A 299 13.67 -23.29 4.04
C ASP A 299 14.53 -23.82 5.19
N TYR A 300 15.70 -24.36 4.88
CA TYR A 300 16.62 -24.87 5.89
C TYR A 300 17.03 -23.81 6.93
N VAL A 301 17.37 -22.59 6.46
CA VAL A 301 17.74 -21.53 7.40
C VAL A 301 16.55 -21.03 8.22
N ILE A 302 15.33 -21.09 7.68
CA ILE A 302 14.11 -20.75 8.43
C ILE A 302 13.82 -21.81 9.50
N GLU A 303 13.99 -23.09 9.22
CA GLU A 303 13.88 -24.18 10.21
C GLU A 303 14.92 -24.03 11.34
N LEU A 304 16.18 -23.69 11.00
CA LEU A 304 17.20 -23.32 11.99
C LEU A 304 16.76 -22.12 12.83
N ALA A 305 16.18 -21.09 12.19
CA ALA A 305 15.69 -19.89 12.86
C ALA A 305 14.46 -20.14 13.74
N CYS A 306 13.65 -21.18 13.43
CA CYS A 306 12.56 -21.66 14.29
C CYS A 306 13.07 -22.40 15.54
N GLY A 307 14.31 -22.88 15.52
CA GLY A 307 14.90 -23.67 16.61
C GLY A 307 14.60 -25.16 16.52
N GLU A 308 14.17 -25.68 15.36
CA GLU A 308 13.90 -27.12 15.14
C GLU A 308 15.12 -27.99 15.39
N TYR A 309 16.32 -27.44 15.18
CA TYR A 309 17.62 -28.10 15.41
C TYR A 309 18.28 -27.74 16.76
N GLY A 310 17.53 -27.08 17.67
CA GLY A 310 18.00 -26.63 18.98
C GLY A 310 18.30 -25.14 19.06
N GLU A 311 18.07 -24.52 20.22
CA GLU A 311 18.28 -23.10 20.44
C GLU A 311 19.77 -22.70 20.47
N ASP A 312 20.67 -23.65 20.81
CA ASP A 312 22.12 -23.49 20.74
C ASP A 312 22.60 -23.13 19.33
N LYS A 313 21.92 -23.62 18.29
CA LYS A 313 22.24 -23.31 16.89
C LYS A 313 21.88 -21.85 16.54
N ILE A 314 20.79 -21.33 17.09
CA ILE A 314 20.42 -19.91 16.92
C ILE A 314 21.51 -19.03 17.50
N SER A 315 21.95 -19.29 18.74
CA SER A 315 23.01 -18.52 19.41
C SER A 315 24.34 -18.60 18.65
N LEU A 316 24.67 -19.76 18.06
CA LEU A 316 25.86 -19.94 17.21
C LEU A 316 25.79 -19.08 15.96
N LEU A 317 24.64 -19.07 15.25
CA LEU A 317 24.40 -18.25 14.07
C LEU A 317 24.48 -16.75 14.37
N VAL A 318 23.86 -16.29 15.46
CA VAL A 318 23.92 -14.88 15.91
C VAL A 318 25.36 -14.45 16.19
N SER A 319 26.13 -15.32 16.88
CA SER A 319 27.54 -15.04 17.20
C SER A 319 28.39 -14.96 15.94
N ALA A 320 28.20 -15.86 14.98
CA ALA A 320 28.93 -15.88 13.71
C ALA A 320 28.57 -14.69 12.79
N ALA A 321 27.33 -14.22 12.82
CA ALA A 321 26.87 -13.04 12.11
C ALA A 321 27.21 -11.73 12.85
N GLU A 322 27.72 -11.81 14.10
CA GLU A 322 27.95 -10.65 15.00
C GLU A 322 26.71 -9.75 15.08
N ASN A 323 25.54 -10.38 15.16
CA ASN A 323 24.23 -9.70 15.13
C ASN A 323 24.10 -8.70 13.94
N GLY A 324 24.59 -9.09 12.76
CA GLY A 324 24.52 -8.31 11.52
C GLY A 324 25.68 -7.34 11.25
N LYS A 325 26.71 -7.28 12.10
CA LYS A 325 27.93 -6.47 11.87
C LYS A 325 28.88 -7.10 10.84
N ASN A 326 28.88 -8.43 10.74
CA ASN A 326 29.77 -9.14 9.83
C ASN A 326 29.37 -8.93 8.38
N LEU A 327 30.20 -8.20 7.61
CA LEU A 327 29.97 -7.90 6.18
C LEU A 327 30.79 -8.79 5.23
N GLN A 328 31.45 -9.83 5.75
CA GLN A 328 32.33 -10.73 4.97
C GLN A 328 31.57 -11.44 3.83
N TRP A 329 30.28 -11.66 3.98
CA TRP A 329 29.42 -12.44 3.09
C TRP A 329 28.76 -11.64 1.95
N PHE A 330 29.22 -10.41 1.73
CA PHE A 330 28.82 -9.59 0.60
C PHE A 330 29.64 -9.95 -0.65
N LYS A 331 29.03 -9.92 -1.84
CA LYS A 331 29.63 -10.34 -3.11
C LYS A 331 30.87 -9.53 -3.53
N ASN A 332 31.10 -8.34 -2.96
CA ASN A 332 32.24 -7.47 -3.22
C ASN A 332 32.78 -6.87 -1.92
N SER A 333 33.12 -7.73 -0.94
CA SER A 333 33.58 -7.29 0.36
C SER A 333 34.82 -6.35 0.30
N ASN A 334 35.72 -6.53 -0.68
CA ASN A 334 36.92 -5.69 -0.83
C ASN A 334 36.59 -4.23 -1.21
N THR A 335 35.59 -4.01 -2.08
CA THR A 335 35.15 -2.65 -2.45
C THR A 335 34.35 -1.96 -1.36
N LEU A 336 33.68 -2.72 -0.48
CA LEU A 336 32.91 -2.18 0.65
C LEU A 336 33.81 -1.77 1.84
N LEU A 337 34.93 -2.50 2.04
CA LEU A 337 35.92 -2.17 3.08
C LEU A 337 36.77 -0.94 2.70
N GLU A 338 37.09 -0.77 1.42
CA GLU A 338 37.83 0.40 0.92
C GLU A 338 37.00 1.68 0.97
N SER A 339 35.66 1.63 0.84
CA SER A 339 34.79 2.81 0.96
C SER A 339 34.74 3.42 2.37
N ASN A 340 35.12 2.65 3.40
CA ASN A 340 35.23 3.16 4.78
C ASN A 340 36.53 3.95 5.04
N GLY A 341 37.51 3.87 4.13
CA GLY A 341 38.81 4.56 4.21
C GLY A 341 38.97 5.78 3.31
N LEU A 342 38.16 5.93 2.28
CA LEU A 342 38.23 7.11 1.40
C LEU A 342 37.31 8.22 1.93
N LYS A 343 37.92 9.22 2.56
CA LYS A 343 37.31 10.54 2.77
C LYS A 343 36.87 11.06 1.40
N THR A 344 35.60 11.04 1.19
CA THR A 344 34.91 11.46 0.00
C THR A 344 35.23 12.89 -0.41
N LEU A 345 36.01 13.04 -1.46
CA LEU A 345 35.95 14.18 -2.37
C LEU A 345 34.93 13.87 -3.47
N HIS A 346 33.67 13.78 -3.12
CA HIS A 346 32.57 13.95 -4.08
C HIS A 346 31.76 15.15 -3.67
N SER A 347 31.91 16.16 -4.52
CA SER A 347 31.13 17.39 -4.57
C SER A 347 29.70 17.13 -4.10
N HIS A 348 29.38 17.67 -2.92
CA HIS A 348 28.02 17.89 -2.49
C HIS A 348 27.32 18.78 -3.54
N LYS A 349 26.71 18.21 -4.55
CA LYS A 349 25.47 18.77 -5.01
C LYS A 349 24.49 18.56 -3.87
N ASN A 350 24.39 19.56 -3.02
CA ASN A 350 23.29 19.69 -2.09
C ASN A 350 22.04 19.22 -2.82
N LEU A 351 21.40 18.17 -2.30
CA LEU A 351 20.03 17.89 -2.61
C LEU A 351 19.28 19.23 -2.46
N ASN A 352 19.16 19.97 -3.56
CA ASN A 352 18.26 21.11 -3.67
C ASN A 352 16.84 20.54 -3.62
N ILE A 353 16.53 19.89 -2.50
CA ILE A 353 15.16 19.67 -2.06
C ILE A 353 14.63 21.07 -1.85
N ASN A 354 14.02 21.60 -2.92
CA ASN A 354 13.30 22.86 -2.90
C ASN A 354 12.74 23.09 -1.52
N ASN A 355 13.10 24.21 -0.94
CA ASN A 355 12.86 24.67 0.42
C ASN A 355 11.34 24.87 0.69
N ARG A 356 10.51 23.87 0.34
CA ARG A 356 9.10 23.82 0.68
C ARG A 356 9.00 23.13 2.03
N ASN A 357 8.63 23.90 3.03
CA ASN A 357 8.36 23.44 4.40
C ASN A 357 7.21 22.40 4.47
N SER A 358 6.54 22.07 3.37
CA SER A 358 5.48 21.07 3.31
C SER A 358 6.00 19.71 2.89
N LEU A 359 5.55 18.67 3.59
CA LEU A 359 5.83 17.26 3.27
C LEU A 359 5.14 16.80 1.98
N GLN A 360 4.03 17.42 1.58
CA GLN A 360 3.24 17.09 0.41
C GLN A 360 3.68 17.93 -0.81
N ALA A 361 3.56 17.34 -2.00
CA ALA A 361 3.92 18.00 -3.26
C ALA A 361 2.92 19.10 -3.69
N THR A 362 1.66 19.00 -3.25
CA THR A 362 0.55 19.86 -3.67
C THR A 362 -0.04 20.70 -2.53
N PRO A 363 -0.59 21.89 -2.80
CA PRO A 363 -1.26 22.71 -1.78
C PRO A 363 -2.59 22.07 -1.31
N VAL A 364 -2.99 22.37 -0.07
CA VAL A 364 -4.17 21.76 0.59
C VAL A 364 -5.46 21.93 -0.22
N ILE A 365 -5.70 23.12 -0.80
CA ILE A 365 -6.91 23.39 -1.61
C ILE A 365 -6.97 22.49 -2.84
N HIS A 366 -5.84 22.26 -3.51
CA HIS A 366 -5.76 21.36 -4.66
C HIS A 366 -6.03 19.91 -4.23
N GLN A 367 -5.48 19.48 -3.08
CA GLN A 367 -5.76 18.16 -2.51
C GLN A 367 -7.26 17.96 -2.25
N ILE A 368 -7.92 18.94 -1.62
CA ILE A 368 -9.37 18.91 -1.37
C ILE A 368 -10.14 18.73 -2.68
N LYS A 369 -9.82 19.52 -3.72
CA LYS A 369 -10.49 19.44 -5.02
C LYS A 369 -10.39 18.05 -5.67
N ILE A 370 -9.21 17.43 -5.62
CA ILE A 370 -8.99 16.09 -6.18
C ILE A 370 -9.71 15.02 -5.37
N LEU A 371 -9.61 15.09 -4.04
CA LEU A 371 -10.29 14.15 -3.14
C LEU A 371 -11.82 14.26 -3.25
N MET A 372 -12.36 15.46 -3.41
CA MET A 372 -13.79 15.66 -3.69
C MET A 372 -14.19 15.02 -5.02
N LYS A 373 -13.41 15.24 -6.10
CA LYS A 373 -13.67 14.60 -7.40
C LYS A 373 -13.67 13.09 -7.29
N ARG A 374 -12.71 12.50 -6.57
CA ARG A 374 -12.64 11.06 -6.25
C ARG A 374 -13.89 10.62 -5.49
N GLY A 375 -14.23 11.32 -4.42
CA GLY A 375 -15.37 10.99 -3.57
C GLY A 375 -16.71 11.03 -4.32
N PHE A 376 -16.98 12.08 -5.10
CA PHE A 376 -18.21 12.17 -5.90
C PHE A 376 -18.30 11.06 -6.96
N LEU A 377 -17.17 10.69 -7.58
CA LEU A 377 -17.13 9.57 -8.52
C LEU A 377 -17.46 8.25 -7.83
N MET A 378 -16.95 8.04 -6.61
CA MET A 378 -17.25 6.86 -5.80
C MET A 378 -18.72 6.84 -5.37
N CYS A 379 -19.26 7.94 -4.85
CA CYS A 379 -20.69 8.06 -4.52
C CYS A 379 -21.60 7.74 -5.70
N LYS A 380 -21.25 8.21 -6.90
CA LYS A 380 -22.01 7.90 -8.12
C LYS A 380 -22.00 6.41 -8.47
N ARG A 381 -20.91 5.69 -8.16
CA ARG A 381 -20.75 4.26 -8.46
C ARG A 381 -21.24 3.34 -7.35
N ASP A 382 -21.24 3.81 -6.13
CA ASP A 382 -21.81 3.08 -4.98
C ASP A 382 -23.32 3.32 -4.90
N THR A 383 -24.04 2.71 -5.84
CA THR A 383 -25.49 2.83 -5.92
C THR A 383 -26.19 2.12 -4.75
N THR A 384 -25.62 1.03 -4.25
CA THR A 384 -26.23 0.21 -3.19
C THR A 384 -26.39 0.98 -1.89
N LEU A 385 -25.32 1.59 -1.41
CA LEU A 385 -25.33 2.36 -0.16
C LEU A 385 -26.20 3.62 -0.29
N THR A 386 -26.12 4.30 -1.43
CA THR A 386 -26.91 5.50 -1.72
C THR A 386 -28.42 5.18 -1.75
N HIS A 387 -28.84 4.13 -2.46
CA HIS A 387 -30.25 3.73 -2.52
C HIS A 387 -30.76 3.26 -1.15
N LEU A 388 -29.96 2.46 -0.42
CA LEU A 388 -30.32 1.99 0.92
C LEU A 388 -30.58 3.18 1.88
N ARG A 389 -29.73 4.21 1.83
CA ARG A 389 -29.87 5.42 2.63
C ARG A 389 -31.14 6.20 2.31
N ILE A 390 -31.44 6.38 1.02
CA ILE A 390 -32.67 7.06 0.57
C ILE A 390 -33.90 6.26 0.98
N LEU A 391 -33.91 4.94 0.72
CA LEU A 391 -35.03 4.07 1.04
C LEU A 391 -35.32 4.03 2.55
N ALA A 392 -34.28 3.94 3.39
CA ALA A 392 -34.42 3.96 4.84
C ALA A 392 -35.06 5.27 5.34
N ASN A 393 -34.63 6.44 4.79
CA ASN A 393 -35.23 7.72 5.16
C ASN A 393 -36.69 7.84 4.72
N ILE A 394 -37.05 7.34 3.53
CA ILE A 394 -38.45 7.30 3.07
C ILE A 394 -39.28 6.36 3.95
N ALA A 395 -38.82 5.14 4.21
CA ALA A 395 -39.56 4.15 5.00
C ALA A 395 -39.82 4.62 6.42
N VAL A 396 -38.80 5.14 7.11
CA VAL A 396 -38.96 5.66 8.47
C VAL A 396 -39.79 6.96 8.48
N GLY A 397 -39.62 7.83 7.47
CA GLY A 397 -40.43 9.03 7.35
C GLY A 397 -41.93 8.73 7.17
N LEU A 398 -42.26 7.74 6.34
CA LEU A 398 -43.65 7.26 6.20
C LEU A 398 -44.16 6.61 7.49
N MET A 399 -43.36 5.77 8.12
CA MET A 399 -43.74 5.12 9.38
C MET A 399 -44.05 6.13 10.46
N LEU A 400 -43.15 7.11 10.70
CA LEU A 400 -43.37 8.16 11.70
C LEU A 400 -44.55 9.07 11.32
N GLY A 401 -44.68 9.42 10.05
CA GLY A 401 -45.82 10.18 9.54
C GLY A 401 -47.17 9.53 9.84
N LEU A 402 -47.27 8.21 9.59
CA LEU A 402 -48.48 7.41 9.85
C LEU A 402 -48.79 7.25 11.36
N VAL A 403 -47.74 6.99 12.17
CA VAL A 403 -47.92 6.86 13.63
C VAL A 403 -48.42 8.15 14.28
N PHE A 404 -47.93 9.29 13.78
CA PHE A 404 -48.29 10.63 14.31
C PHE A 404 -49.21 11.43 13.38
N LEU A 405 -50.12 10.74 12.70
CA LEU A 405 -51.06 11.35 11.76
C LEU A 405 -51.82 12.51 12.44
N GLU A 406 -51.87 13.66 11.74
CA GLU A 406 -52.62 14.86 12.18
C GLU A 406 -52.24 15.42 13.58
N SER A 407 -51.05 15.08 14.08
CA SER A 407 -50.62 15.58 15.41
C SER A 407 -50.29 17.07 15.43
N GLY A 408 -50.08 17.69 14.25
CA GLY A 408 -49.67 19.09 14.15
C GLY A 408 -50.82 20.13 14.27
N THR A 409 -52.07 19.73 14.02
CA THR A 409 -53.23 20.61 14.00
C THR A 409 -54.15 20.49 15.23
N ASP A 410 -54.05 19.38 15.96
CA ASP A 410 -54.89 19.10 17.12
C ASP A 410 -54.22 19.54 18.43
N GLY A 411 -54.75 20.60 19.07
CA GLY A 411 -54.24 21.10 20.35
C GLY A 411 -54.35 20.11 21.51
N ALA A 412 -55.20 19.06 21.40
CA ALA A 412 -55.26 17.97 22.40
C ALA A 412 -54.07 17.00 22.28
N ARG A 413 -53.36 17.00 21.16
CA ARG A 413 -52.23 16.08 20.86
C ARG A 413 -50.85 16.70 21.04
N VAL A 414 -50.70 17.68 21.89
CA VAL A 414 -49.41 18.35 22.16
C VAL A 414 -48.32 17.36 22.56
N LEU A 415 -48.64 16.39 23.42
CA LEU A 415 -47.68 15.35 23.85
C LEU A 415 -47.25 14.48 22.68
N SER A 416 -48.16 14.10 21.78
CA SER A 416 -47.84 13.34 20.56
C SER A 416 -46.90 14.10 19.64
N ASN A 417 -47.05 15.42 19.50
CA ASN A 417 -46.19 16.28 18.71
C ASN A 417 -44.77 16.37 19.32
N TYR A 418 -44.63 16.43 20.65
CA TYR A 418 -43.34 16.35 21.33
C TYR A 418 -42.65 15.01 21.07
N ASN A 419 -43.39 13.91 21.17
CA ASN A 419 -42.85 12.55 20.89
C ASN A 419 -42.43 12.42 19.42
N LEU A 420 -43.17 13.02 18.48
CA LEU A 420 -42.77 13.08 17.06
C LEU A 420 -41.44 13.79 16.88
N LEU A 421 -41.30 15.01 17.42
CA LEU A 421 -40.07 15.81 17.33
C LEU A 421 -38.87 15.06 17.92
N PHE A 422 -39.06 14.42 19.09
CA PHE A 422 -38.01 13.59 19.69
C PHE A 422 -37.63 12.40 18.82
N SER A 423 -38.61 11.70 18.22
CA SER A 423 -38.39 10.57 17.32
C SER A 423 -37.63 10.98 16.08
N ILE A 424 -37.90 12.15 15.51
CA ILE A 424 -37.19 12.72 14.35
C ILE A 424 -35.72 12.99 14.69
N LEU A 425 -35.46 13.60 15.87
CA LEU A 425 -34.08 13.87 16.32
C LEU A 425 -33.29 12.57 16.50
N ILE A 426 -33.89 11.56 17.16
CA ILE A 426 -33.25 10.23 17.33
C ILE A 426 -32.98 9.59 15.97
N HIS A 427 -33.96 9.60 15.05
CA HIS A 427 -33.79 9.02 13.73
C HIS A 427 -32.58 9.63 12.98
N HIS A 428 -32.54 10.96 12.87
CA HIS A 428 -31.43 11.64 12.21
C HIS A 428 -30.08 11.36 12.87
N MET A 429 -30.05 11.40 14.22
CA MET A 429 -28.85 11.13 14.98
C MET A 429 -28.36 9.69 14.75
N MET A 430 -29.23 8.70 14.93
CA MET A 430 -28.85 7.27 14.83
C MET A 430 -28.50 6.87 13.41
N THR A 431 -29.32 7.23 12.43
CA THR A 431 -29.11 6.81 11.01
C THR A 431 -27.79 7.36 10.47
N THR A 432 -27.50 8.65 10.69
CA THR A 432 -26.27 9.27 10.18
C THR A 432 -25.04 8.77 10.93
N MET A 433 -25.11 8.70 12.26
CA MET A 433 -23.99 8.24 13.08
C MET A 433 -23.62 6.78 12.79
N MET A 434 -24.61 5.86 12.77
CA MET A 434 -24.37 4.43 12.50
C MET A 434 -23.75 4.20 11.14
N LEU A 435 -24.26 4.87 10.11
CA LEU A 435 -23.71 4.74 8.76
C LEU A 435 -22.24 5.17 8.72
N THR A 436 -21.93 6.31 9.33
CA THR A 436 -20.56 6.84 9.34
C THR A 436 -19.61 5.95 10.14
N VAL A 437 -20.06 5.43 11.30
CA VAL A 437 -19.27 4.50 12.14
C VAL A 437 -18.92 3.22 11.39
N VAL A 438 -19.83 2.69 10.55
CA VAL A 438 -19.62 1.44 9.80
C VAL A 438 -18.72 1.67 8.58
N THR A 439 -18.89 2.78 7.85
CA THR A 439 -18.17 3.01 6.58
C THR A 439 -16.77 3.57 6.78
N PHE A 440 -16.56 4.41 7.80
CA PHE A 440 -15.30 5.12 8.02
C PHE A 440 -14.07 4.21 8.22
N PRO A 441 -14.12 3.09 8.97
CA PRO A 441 -12.97 2.22 9.15
C PRO A 441 -12.42 1.59 7.87
N MET A 442 -13.27 1.34 6.87
CA MET A 442 -12.81 0.87 5.55
C MET A 442 -11.96 1.95 4.86
N GLN A 443 -12.40 3.21 4.96
CA GLN A 443 -11.67 4.35 4.41
C GLN A 443 -10.39 4.67 5.21
N MET A 444 -10.39 4.41 6.54
CA MET A 444 -9.22 4.60 7.40
C MET A 444 -8.02 3.77 6.94
N ASN A 445 -8.25 2.54 6.48
CA ASN A 445 -7.18 1.68 5.98
C ASN A 445 -6.47 2.27 4.75
N ILE A 446 -7.23 2.87 3.83
CA ILE A 446 -6.68 3.54 2.65
C ILE A 446 -6.02 4.86 3.06
N LEU A 447 -6.67 5.63 3.94
CA LEU A 447 -6.13 6.87 4.50
C LEU A 447 -4.75 6.67 5.12
N LEU A 448 -4.57 5.64 5.97
CA LEU A 448 -3.30 5.38 6.64
C LEU A 448 -2.17 5.13 5.63
N LYS A 449 -2.40 4.34 4.58
CA LYS A 449 -1.45 4.09 3.50
C LYS A 449 -1.12 5.38 2.74
N GLU A 450 -2.15 6.07 2.22
CA GLU A 450 -1.98 7.26 1.39
C GLU A 450 -1.36 8.42 2.18
N HIS A 451 -1.76 8.61 3.43
CA HIS A 451 -1.18 9.64 4.31
C HIS A 451 0.27 9.34 4.69
N PHE A 452 0.61 8.10 4.99
CA PHE A 452 1.99 7.72 5.26
C PHE A 452 2.88 8.00 4.05
N ASN A 453 2.45 7.62 2.85
CA ASN A 453 3.13 7.90 1.59
C ASN A 453 2.95 9.37 1.11
N ARG A 454 2.41 10.26 1.95
CA ARG A 454 2.34 11.72 1.77
C ARG A 454 1.54 12.17 0.55
N TRP A 455 0.50 11.44 0.18
CA TRP A 455 -0.36 11.84 -0.92
C TRP A 455 -1.09 13.16 -0.60
N TYR A 456 -1.58 13.31 0.64
CA TYR A 456 -2.32 14.47 1.12
C TYR A 456 -2.24 14.65 2.64
N SER A 457 -2.67 15.80 3.12
CA SER A 457 -2.79 16.11 4.55
C SER A 457 -4.10 15.57 5.14
N LEU A 458 -4.10 15.23 6.45
CA LEU A 458 -5.30 14.81 7.16
C LEU A 458 -6.42 15.85 7.07
N LYS A 459 -6.07 17.15 7.16
CA LYS A 459 -7.05 18.25 7.04
C LYS A 459 -7.76 18.21 5.68
N ALA A 460 -7.03 17.99 4.58
CA ALA A 460 -7.61 17.89 3.24
C ALA A 460 -8.56 16.70 3.12
N PHE A 461 -8.18 15.55 3.67
CA PHE A 461 -9.00 14.34 3.64
C PHE A 461 -10.33 14.51 4.36
N TYR A 462 -10.31 14.93 5.64
CA TYR A 462 -11.53 15.09 6.43
C TYR A 462 -12.46 16.17 5.86
N THR A 463 -11.90 17.28 5.37
CA THR A 463 -12.68 18.33 4.71
C THR A 463 -13.35 17.81 3.44
N ALA A 464 -12.62 17.09 2.59
CA ALA A 464 -13.17 16.51 1.37
C ALA A 464 -14.25 15.46 1.67
N LEU A 465 -14.01 14.57 2.65
CA LEU A 465 -14.96 13.54 3.07
C LEU A 465 -16.29 14.15 3.52
N SER A 466 -16.24 15.17 4.39
CA SER A 466 -17.43 15.86 4.87
C SER A 466 -18.18 16.58 3.75
N LEU A 467 -17.47 17.24 2.83
CA LEU A 467 -18.08 17.95 1.71
C LEU A 467 -18.69 17.02 0.66
N VAL A 468 -18.14 15.83 0.45
CA VAL A 468 -18.68 14.83 -0.48
C VAL A 468 -20.01 14.24 0.02
N ASP A 469 -20.15 14.00 1.32
CA ASP A 469 -21.37 13.44 1.90
C ASP A 469 -22.50 14.49 2.07
N LEU A 470 -22.14 15.77 2.13
CA LEU A 470 -23.08 16.87 2.39
C LEU A 470 -24.28 16.92 1.43
N PRO A 471 -24.15 16.85 0.08
CA PRO A 471 -25.28 16.91 -0.82
C PRO A 471 -26.28 15.77 -0.63
N LEU A 472 -25.78 14.55 -0.42
CA LEU A 472 -26.64 13.39 -0.17
C LEU A 472 -27.35 13.51 1.18
N SER A 473 -26.67 13.99 2.21
CA SER A 473 -27.23 14.23 3.54
C SER A 473 -28.35 15.29 3.50
N ILE A 474 -28.14 16.41 2.77
CA ILE A 474 -29.17 17.45 2.56
C ILE A 474 -30.37 16.85 1.84
N PHE A 475 -30.16 16.08 0.77
CA PHE A 475 -31.23 15.46 -0.01
C PHE A 475 -32.05 14.47 0.82
N CYS A 476 -31.41 13.59 1.57
CA CYS A 476 -32.10 12.62 2.46
C CYS A 476 -32.88 13.34 3.59
N CYS A 477 -32.29 14.35 4.21
CA CYS A 477 -32.93 15.18 5.24
C CYS A 477 -34.15 15.90 4.68
N LEU A 478 -34.06 16.47 3.46
CA LEU A 478 -35.17 17.16 2.80
C LEU A 478 -36.33 16.22 2.51
N ILE A 479 -36.10 15.07 1.91
CA ILE A 479 -37.13 14.06 1.62
C ILE A 479 -37.83 13.64 2.91
N PHE A 480 -37.06 13.28 3.94
CA PHE A 480 -37.60 12.86 5.22
C PHE A 480 -38.47 13.96 5.85
N THR A 481 -37.94 15.20 5.91
CA THR A 481 -38.61 16.35 6.47
C THR A 481 -39.93 16.65 5.75
N LEU A 482 -39.92 16.64 4.39
CA LEU A 482 -41.13 16.83 3.60
C LEU A 482 -42.20 15.79 3.92
N LEU A 483 -41.81 14.48 3.91
CA LEU A 483 -42.77 13.39 4.19
C LEU A 483 -43.39 13.53 5.56
N VAL A 484 -42.58 13.71 6.60
CA VAL A 484 -43.09 13.82 7.98
C VAL A 484 -43.94 15.08 8.14
N TYR A 485 -43.48 16.25 7.63
CA TYR A 485 -44.14 17.53 7.79
C TYR A 485 -45.56 17.56 7.18
N PHE A 486 -45.71 16.97 5.95
CA PHE A 486 -47.01 16.92 5.27
C PHE A 486 -47.95 15.87 5.89
N ILE A 487 -47.47 14.66 6.19
CA ILE A 487 -48.31 13.57 6.71
C ILE A 487 -48.82 13.89 8.12
N THR A 488 -48.01 14.54 8.95
CA THR A 488 -48.40 14.93 10.32
C THR A 488 -49.21 16.23 10.38
N SER A 489 -49.55 16.82 9.23
CA SER A 489 -50.32 18.06 9.11
C SER A 489 -49.76 19.22 9.91
N GLN A 490 -48.44 19.44 9.85
CA GLN A 490 -47.81 20.60 10.49
C GLN A 490 -48.26 21.91 9.78
N PRO A 491 -48.30 23.07 10.51
CA PRO A 491 -48.71 24.35 9.92
C PRO A 491 -47.88 24.72 8.68
N LEU A 492 -48.57 24.98 7.55
CA LEU A 492 -47.93 25.30 6.27
C LEU A 492 -47.41 26.72 6.21
N GLU A 493 -46.53 27.10 7.13
CA GLU A 493 -45.81 28.38 7.16
C GLU A 493 -44.35 28.16 6.74
N MET A 494 -43.92 28.89 5.69
CA MET A 494 -42.56 28.72 5.15
C MET A 494 -41.45 28.96 6.20
N SER A 495 -41.65 29.92 7.09
CA SER A 495 -40.70 30.22 8.16
C SER A 495 -40.53 29.05 9.15
N ARG A 496 -41.63 28.40 9.52
CA ARG A 496 -41.61 27.24 10.43
C ARG A 496 -40.98 26.03 9.74
N PHE A 497 -41.32 25.78 8.48
CA PHE A 497 -40.73 24.70 7.70
C PHE A 497 -39.20 24.87 7.56
N LEU A 498 -38.73 26.07 7.19
CA LEU A 498 -37.30 26.36 7.07
C LEU A 498 -36.56 26.20 8.40
N MET A 499 -37.16 26.63 9.51
CA MET A 499 -36.58 26.48 10.85
C MET A 499 -36.48 24.97 11.22
N PHE A 500 -37.56 24.22 11.00
CA PHE A 500 -37.58 22.76 11.24
C PHE A 500 -36.54 22.03 10.42
N PHE A 501 -36.46 22.31 9.11
CA PHE A 501 -35.45 21.75 8.21
C PHE A 501 -34.03 22.12 8.63
N SER A 502 -33.78 23.37 8.99
CA SER A 502 -32.45 23.83 9.41
C SER A 502 -31.96 23.14 10.69
N ILE A 503 -32.87 22.95 11.67
CA ILE A 503 -32.54 22.21 12.91
C ILE A 503 -32.25 20.73 12.59
N SER A 504 -33.09 20.08 11.79
CA SER A 504 -32.89 18.69 11.37
C SER A 504 -31.56 18.51 10.65
N LEU A 505 -31.22 19.42 9.71
CA LEU A 505 -29.95 19.40 9.00
C LEU A 505 -28.77 19.61 9.96
N LEU A 506 -28.87 20.51 10.92
CA LEU A 506 -27.82 20.73 11.92
C LEU A 506 -27.56 19.46 12.75
N VAL A 507 -28.62 18.75 13.16
CA VAL A 507 -28.51 17.47 13.87
C VAL A 507 -27.80 16.41 13.00
N VAL A 508 -28.12 16.31 11.72
CA VAL A 508 -27.46 15.41 10.76
C VAL A 508 -25.96 15.69 10.67
N LEU A 509 -25.56 16.97 10.54
CA LEU A 509 -24.15 17.37 10.44
C LEU A 509 -23.35 17.09 11.72
N ILE A 510 -23.95 17.39 12.88
CA ILE A 510 -23.34 17.09 14.19
C ILE A 510 -23.16 15.56 14.35
N SER A 511 -24.20 14.79 14.02
CA SER A 511 -24.18 13.32 14.12
C SER A 511 -23.15 12.69 13.20
N GLN A 512 -22.94 13.25 11.99
CA GLN A 512 -21.87 12.85 11.10
C GLN A 512 -20.49 13.07 11.74
N GLY A 513 -20.26 14.23 12.36
CA GLY A 513 -19.02 14.53 13.06
C GLY A 513 -18.74 13.54 14.21
N PHE A 514 -19.76 13.23 15.02
CA PHE A 514 -19.65 12.22 16.08
C PHE A 514 -19.39 10.83 15.52
N GLY A 515 -20.05 10.44 14.42
CA GLY A 515 -19.82 9.17 13.76
C GLY A 515 -18.38 9.00 13.26
N LEU A 516 -17.80 10.05 12.66
CA LEU A 516 -16.38 10.08 12.24
C LEU A 516 -15.45 9.94 13.46
N MET A 517 -15.72 10.64 14.55
CA MET A 517 -14.92 10.57 15.77
C MET A 517 -14.95 9.15 16.38
N ILE A 518 -16.15 8.57 16.54
CA ILE A 518 -16.32 7.21 17.06
C ILE A 518 -15.67 6.19 16.13
N GLY A 519 -15.87 6.30 14.82
CA GLY A 519 -15.25 5.42 13.82
C GLY A 519 -13.72 5.49 13.80
N ALA A 520 -13.14 6.65 14.15
CA ALA A 520 -11.68 6.80 14.29
C ALA A 520 -11.14 6.17 15.58
N ILE A 521 -11.88 6.25 16.69
CA ILE A 521 -11.48 5.69 18.01
C ILE A 521 -11.72 4.17 18.05
N CYS A 522 -12.89 3.76 17.60
CA CYS A 522 -13.27 2.37 17.53
C CYS A 522 -12.63 1.72 16.31
N ASN A 523 -11.42 1.25 16.41
CA ASN A 523 -10.78 0.36 15.42
C ASN A 523 -11.50 -0.99 15.39
N VAL A 524 -12.84 -0.91 15.55
CA VAL A 524 -13.75 -2.04 15.70
C VAL A 524 -14.14 -2.48 14.34
N ILE A 525 -13.26 -3.25 13.65
CA ILE A 525 -13.95 -4.09 12.73
C ILE A 525 -13.03 -5.12 12.15
N PRO A 526 -13.19 -6.28 12.66
CA PRO A 526 -13.71 -7.34 11.80
C PRO A 526 -14.84 -8.17 12.42
N ILE A 527 -15.55 -7.68 13.43
CA ILE A 527 -16.56 -8.51 14.12
C ILE A 527 -17.88 -8.60 13.35
N PHE A 528 -18.27 -7.55 12.58
CA PHE A 528 -19.56 -7.53 11.87
C PHE A 528 -19.53 -7.91 10.39
N VAL A 529 -18.36 -8.11 9.77
CA VAL A 529 -18.24 -8.49 8.35
C VAL A 529 -17.99 -9.99 8.16
N LYS A 530 -17.98 -10.77 9.26
CA LYS A 530 -17.91 -12.25 9.24
C LYS A 530 -19.26 -12.95 9.43
N PHE A 531 -20.37 -12.26 9.15
CA PHE A 531 -21.69 -12.89 9.04
C PHE A 531 -22.27 -12.69 7.64
#